data_0105447d5f8a5da3b998392ac1713e34
#
_entry.id   0105447d5f8a5da3b998392ac1713e34
#
_cell.length_a   1.000
_cell.length_b   1.000
_cell.length_c   1.000
_cell.angle_alpha   90.00
_cell.angle_beta   90.00
_cell.angle_gamma   90.00
#
_symmetry.space_group_name_H-M   'P 1'
#
loop_
_entity.id
_entity.type
_entity.pdbx_description
1 polymer ?
#
loop_
_entity_poly.entity_id
_entity_poly.type
_entity_poly.pdbx_seq_one_letter_code
_entity_poly.pdbx_strand_id
1 'polypeptide(L)'
;MKIGQMMSSRPSPEQMPWGDLNECQQEYLQAVYEVDQEQEADEHSIWTRGGRPRPAREWRWIEYGVFDGMPTSLYSKLYLRKLIDEGTGSTFNALEARNLITCRYANLRRSGQRTLERFLTIQITPQGRKLVREATGKPREKSLPPGTLREWHWRAMAEAWKAHPQGLKSDGTGEYGDIGWPTWLRLRDYKAGALIEDYNTWGEKLSHMSYTPQIYWIRLSPFGEQFYRDN
;
A
#
# COMPACT_ATOMS: atom_id res chain seq x y z
N MET A 1 27.52 -49.75 -8.38
CA MET A 1 28.07 -48.47 -7.91
C MET A 1 27.06 -47.38 -8.20
N LYS A 2 26.30 -46.91 -7.18
CA LYS A 2 25.34 -45.78 -7.34
C LYS A 2 26.08 -44.52 -6.92
N ILE A 3 26.30 -43.63 -7.87
CA ILE A 3 26.85 -42.30 -7.63
C ILE A 3 25.68 -41.47 -7.05
N GLY A 4 25.73 -41.24 -5.75
CA GLY A 4 24.78 -40.35 -5.08
C GLY A 4 25.03 -38.90 -5.54
N GLN A 5 24.05 -38.33 -6.24
CA GLN A 5 23.99 -36.89 -6.44
C GLN A 5 23.78 -36.19 -5.08
N MET A 6 24.85 -35.61 -4.57
CA MET A 6 24.72 -34.59 -3.54
C MET A 6 23.95 -33.37 -4.13
N MET A 7 22.63 -33.36 -3.93
CA MET A 7 21.85 -32.16 -4.12
C MET A 7 22.30 -31.15 -3.06
N SER A 8 23.10 -30.18 -3.46
CA SER A 8 23.35 -28.99 -2.68
C SER A 8 22.01 -28.33 -2.42
N SER A 9 21.46 -28.51 -1.22
CA SER A 9 20.28 -27.80 -0.75
C SER A 9 20.67 -26.33 -0.70
N ARG A 10 20.15 -25.52 -1.66
CA ARG A 10 20.18 -24.07 -1.50
C ARG A 10 19.57 -23.73 -0.14
N PRO A 11 20.25 -22.91 0.69
CA PRO A 11 19.67 -22.53 1.98
C PRO A 11 18.29 -21.92 1.74
N SER A 12 17.36 -22.31 2.57
CA SER A 12 15.99 -21.79 2.54
C SER A 12 16.03 -20.25 2.60
N PRO A 13 15.28 -19.53 1.74
CA PRO A 13 15.28 -18.06 1.72
C PRO A 13 14.96 -17.39 3.07
N GLU A 14 14.38 -18.14 3.99
CA GLU A 14 13.96 -17.64 5.32
C GLU A 14 15.10 -17.48 6.33
N GLN A 15 16.33 -17.93 6.01
CA GLN A 15 17.41 -18.06 6.99
C GLN A 15 18.63 -17.16 6.75
N MET A 16 18.57 -16.18 5.83
CA MET A 16 19.69 -15.28 5.64
C MET A 16 19.66 -14.17 6.72
N PRO A 17 20.61 -14.13 7.65
CA PRO A 17 20.70 -13.04 8.62
C PRO A 17 21.15 -11.74 7.94
N TRP A 18 20.70 -10.62 8.48
CA TRP A 18 21.10 -9.28 8.02
C TRP A 18 22.63 -9.09 8.01
N GLY A 19 23.32 -9.70 8.99
CA GLY A 19 24.77 -9.65 9.13
C GLY A 19 25.57 -10.34 7.99
N ASP A 20 24.92 -11.16 7.14
CA ASP A 20 25.56 -11.77 5.98
C ASP A 20 25.66 -10.79 4.77
N LEU A 21 25.00 -9.65 4.87
CA LEU A 21 25.15 -8.56 3.92
C LEU A 21 26.26 -7.64 4.36
N ASN A 22 27.13 -7.23 3.43
CA ASN A 22 28.06 -6.16 3.72
C ASN A 22 27.33 -4.81 3.88
N GLU A 23 27.98 -3.84 4.48
CA GLU A 23 27.41 -2.54 4.80
C GLU A 23 26.77 -1.85 3.56
N CYS A 24 27.47 -1.88 2.43
CA CYS A 24 26.96 -1.32 1.19
C CYS A 24 25.65 -2.00 0.74
N GLN A 25 25.58 -3.33 0.81
CA GLN A 25 24.37 -4.10 0.46
C GLN A 25 23.20 -3.81 1.42
N GLN A 26 23.51 -3.65 2.70
CA GLN A 26 22.51 -3.27 3.71
C GLN A 26 21.90 -1.90 3.40
N GLU A 27 22.74 -0.91 3.15
CA GLU A 27 22.32 0.45 2.81
C GLU A 27 21.50 0.51 1.51
N TYR A 28 21.93 -0.23 0.47
CA TYR A 28 21.18 -0.31 -0.78
C TYR A 28 19.80 -0.95 -0.58
N LEU A 29 19.74 -2.08 0.12
CA LEU A 29 18.48 -2.77 0.37
C LEU A 29 17.55 -1.92 1.23
N GLN A 30 18.09 -1.18 2.20
CA GLN A 30 17.32 -0.25 3.01
C GLN A 30 16.77 0.91 2.17
N ALA A 31 17.57 1.51 1.27
CA ALA A 31 17.11 2.57 0.39
C ALA A 31 15.98 2.10 -0.55
N VAL A 32 16.10 0.90 -1.12
CA VAL A 32 15.05 0.29 -1.93
C VAL A 32 13.77 0.07 -1.11
N TYR A 33 13.90 -0.41 0.13
CA TYR A 33 12.77 -0.61 1.02
C TYR A 33 12.05 0.71 1.36
N GLU A 34 12.79 1.77 1.65
CA GLU A 34 12.21 3.08 1.96
C GLU A 34 11.38 3.63 0.79
N VAL A 35 11.90 3.53 -0.44
CA VAL A 35 11.15 3.96 -1.63
C VAL A 35 9.91 3.08 -1.87
N ASP A 36 10.01 1.75 -1.67
CA ASP A 36 8.85 0.84 -1.75
C ASP A 36 7.76 1.24 -0.73
N GLN A 37 8.15 1.67 0.47
CA GLN A 37 7.19 2.11 1.50
C GLN A 37 6.58 3.49 1.18
N GLU A 38 7.34 4.42 0.62
CA GLU A 38 6.83 5.72 0.14
C GLU A 38 5.79 5.51 -0.96
N GLN A 39 6.08 4.67 -1.95
CA GLN A 39 5.13 4.34 -3.01
C GLN A 39 3.88 3.62 -2.48
N GLU A 40 4.03 2.74 -1.50
CA GLU A 40 2.89 2.08 -0.83
C GLU A 40 2.00 3.10 -0.10
N ALA A 41 2.61 4.08 0.58
CA ALA A 41 1.88 5.15 1.25
C ALA A 41 1.14 6.06 0.25
N ASP A 42 1.77 6.38 -0.88
CA ASP A 42 1.15 7.19 -1.94
C ASP A 42 -0.06 6.49 -2.55
N GLU A 43 0.05 5.21 -2.90
CA GLU A 43 -1.07 4.42 -3.44
C GLU A 43 -2.19 4.24 -2.40
N HIS A 44 -1.81 4.08 -1.13
CA HIS A 44 -2.80 4.04 -0.04
C HIS A 44 -3.52 5.39 0.11
N SER A 45 -2.80 6.50 -0.02
CA SER A 45 -3.38 7.85 -0.01
C SER A 45 -4.36 8.09 -1.17
N ILE A 46 -4.07 7.58 -2.38
CA ILE A 46 -5.00 7.62 -3.51
C ILE A 46 -6.28 6.86 -3.16
N TRP A 47 -6.12 5.65 -2.60
CA TRP A 47 -7.26 4.82 -2.21
C TRP A 47 -8.13 5.45 -1.13
N THR A 48 -7.52 6.04 -0.08
CA THR A 48 -8.25 6.70 1.01
C THR A 48 -9.01 7.95 0.58
N ARG A 49 -8.54 8.61 -0.50
CA ARG A 49 -9.23 9.75 -1.12
C ARG A 49 -10.29 9.35 -2.16
N GLY A 50 -10.66 8.06 -2.22
CA GLY A 50 -11.67 7.56 -3.15
C GLY A 50 -11.15 7.34 -4.58
N GLY A 51 -9.85 7.54 -4.83
CA GLY A 51 -9.22 7.26 -6.11
C GLY A 51 -9.01 5.76 -6.33
N ARG A 52 -8.68 5.39 -7.56
CA ARG A 52 -8.36 4.00 -7.92
C ARG A 52 -6.85 3.79 -7.90
N PRO A 53 -6.29 3.09 -6.89
CA PRO A 53 -4.86 2.82 -6.83
C PRO A 53 -4.43 1.89 -7.96
N ARG A 54 -3.18 2.01 -8.38
CA ARG A 54 -2.58 1.08 -9.35
C ARG A 54 -2.40 -0.31 -8.72
N PRO A 55 -2.46 -1.39 -9.50
CA PRO A 55 -2.13 -2.72 -9.01
C PRO A 55 -0.69 -2.78 -8.45
N ALA A 56 -0.48 -3.50 -7.35
CA ALA A 56 0.84 -3.61 -6.72
C ALA A 56 1.94 -4.13 -7.68
N ARG A 57 1.58 -4.97 -8.65
CA ARG A 57 2.49 -5.46 -9.71
C ARG A 57 3.03 -4.34 -10.61
N GLU A 58 2.41 -3.17 -10.63
CA GLU A 58 2.80 -2.03 -11.46
C GLU A 58 3.61 -1.02 -10.66
N TRP A 59 3.09 -0.54 -9.54
CA TRP A 59 3.72 0.51 -8.77
C TRP A 59 4.93 0.06 -7.93
N ARG A 60 5.09 -1.23 -7.63
CA ARG A 60 6.24 -1.73 -6.87
C ARG A 60 7.55 -1.79 -7.69
N TRP A 61 7.53 -1.41 -8.95
CA TRP A 61 8.74 -1.28 -9.75
C TRP A 61 9.31 0.13 -9.62
N ILE A 62 10.40 0.24 -8.87
CA ILE A 62 11.10 1.47 -8.54
C ILE A 62 12.05 1.80 -9.67
N GLU A 63 11.92 2.96 -10.27
CA GLU A 63 12.83 3.47 -11.30
C GLU A 63 14.16 3.88 -10.68
N TYR A 64 15.27 3.56 -11.36
CA TYR A 64 16.62 3.94 -10.93
C TYR A 64 17.36 4.66 -12.04
N GLY A 65 17.85 5.85 -11.78
CA GLY A 65 18.68 6.66 -12.67
C GLY A 65 18.39 8.15 -12.63
N VAL A 66 18.97 8.87 -13.57
CA VAL A 66 18.74 10.31 -13.80
C VAL A 66 18.10 10.47 -15.17
N PHE A 67 16.99 11.19 -15.27
CA PHE A 67 16.20 11.36 -16.48
C PHE A 67 15.92 12.84 -16.72
N ASP A 68 16.33 13.35 -17.86
CA ASP A 68 16.25 14.79 -18.17
C ASP A 68 16.86 15.67 -17.08
N GLY A 69 17.97 15.24 -16.49
CA GLY A 69 18.62 15.91 -15.37
C GLY A 69 17.92 15.76 -14.02
N MET A 70 16.80 15.03 -13.96
CA MET A 70 16.03 14.79 -12.74
C MET A 70 16.34 13.40 -12.18
N PRO A 71 16.92 13.31 -10.98
CA PRO A 71 17.18 12.01 -10.36
C PRO A 71 15.88 11.38 -9.84
N THR A 72 15.77 10.05 -9.95
CA THR A 72 14.69 9.29 -9.31
C THR A 72 14.82 9.28 -7.80
N SER A 73 13.75 8.95 -7.07
CA SER A 73 13.77 8.88 -5.61
C SER A 73 14.84 7.93 -5.08
N LEU A 74 14.98 6.74 -5.68
CA LEU A 74 16.01 5.79 -5.29
C LEU A 74 17.42 6.31 -5.57
N TYR A 75 17.65 6.89 -6.76
CA TYR A 75 18.94 7.50 -7.10
C TYR A 75 19.29 8.60 -6.09
N SER A 76 18.36 9.51 -5.79
CA SER A 76 18.56 10.59 -4.82
C SER A 76 18.93 10.08 -3.43
N LYS A 77 18.24 9.04 -2.94
CA LYS A 77 18.56 8.43 -1.63
C LYS A 77 19.96 7.83 -1.61
N LEU A 78 20.35 7.10 -2.63
CA LEU A 78 21.69 6.52 -2.73
C LEU A 78 22.78 7.59 -2.88
N TYR A 79 22.50 8.64 -3.65
CA TYR A 79 23.41 9.79 -3.80
C TYR A 79 23.65 10.50 -2.47
N LEU A 80 22.61 10.80 -1.71
CA LEU A 80 22.73 11.44 -0.39
C LEU A 80 23.51 10.60 0.62
N ARG A 81 23.48 9.28 0.49
CA ARG A 81 24.25 8.33 1.30
C ARG A 81 25.67 8.11 0.77
N LYS A 82 26.07 8.78 -0.33
CA LYS A 82 27.37 8.63 -1.00
C LYS A 82 27.66 7.19 -1.47
N LEU A 83 26.61 6.50 -1.91
CA LEU A 83 26.67 5.10 -2.33
C LEU A 83 26.68 4.93 -3.84
N ILE A 84 26.55 6.00 -4.61
CA ILE A 84 26.58 5.93 -6.08
C ILE A 84 28.04 5.97 -6.52
N ASP A 85 28.52 4.83 -6.96
CA ASP A 85 29.84 4.62 -7.52
C ASP A 85 29.76 3.69 -8.75
N GLU A 86 30.93 3.36 -9.32
CA GLU A 86 31.02 2.40 -10.42
C GLU A 86 30.58 0.99 -10.04
N GLY A 87 30.50 0.67 -8.75
CA GLY A 87 30.09 -0.61 -8.18
C GLY A 87 28.58 -0.80 -8.02
N THR A 88 27.76 0.25 -8.25
CA THR A 88 26.30 0.20 -8.04
C THR A 88 25.62 -1.00 -8.71
N GLY A 89 25.99 -1.32 -9.94
CA GLY A 89 25.45 -2.47 -10.66
C GLY A 89 25.79 -3.81 -10.02
N SER A 90 27.00 -3.94 -9.48
CA SER A 90 27.44 -5.17 -8.79
C SER A 90 26.67 -5.40 -7.48
N THR A 91 26.36 -4.33 -6.76
CA THR A 91 25.58 -4.39 -5.52
C THR A 91 24.15 -4.84 -5.79
N PHE A 92 23.47 -4.30 -6.82
CA PHE A 92 22.14 -4.78 -7.20
C PHE A 92 22.18 -6.24 -7.66
N ASN A 93 23.16 -6.65 -8.48
CA ASN A 93 23.30 -8.04 -8.88
C ASN A 93 23.52 -8.98 -7.69
N ALA A 94 24.30 -8.55 -6.68
CA ALA A 94 24.54 -9.34 -5.48
C ALA A 94 23.26 -9.48 -4.61
N LEU A 95 22.45 -8.45 -4.52
CA LEU A 95 21.15 -8.49 -3.82
C LEU A 95 20.13 -9.35 -4.57
N GLU A 96 20.13 -9.28 -5.91
CA GLU A 96 19.26 -10.10 -6.76
C GLU A 96 19.64 -11.58 -6.69
N ALA A 97 20.94 -11.91 -6.73
CA ALA A 97 21.43 -13.28 -6.55
C ALA A 97 21.01 -13.90 -5.20
N ARG A 98 20.76 -13.07 -4.19
CA ARG A 98 20.24 -13.46 -2.87
C ARG A 98 18.70 -13.45 -2.79
N ASN A 99 18.02 -13.18 -3.90
CA ASN A 99 16.57 -13.06 -3.98
C ASN A 99 15.97 -11.99 -3.03
N LEU A 100 16.72 -10.92 -2.75
CA LEU A 100 16.27 -9.82 -1.91
C LEU A 100 15.60 -8.71 -2.74
N ILE A 101 16.02 -8.56 -3.98
CA ILE A 101 15.40 -7.68 -4.99
C ILE A 101 15.25 -8.43 -6.31
N THR A 102 14.52 -7.85 -7.23
CA THR A 102 14.46 -8.26 -8.64
C THR A 102 14.74 -7.04 -9.49
N CYS A 103 15.62 -7.19 -10.50
CA CYS A 103 15.97 -6.12 -11.42
C CYS A 103 15.42 -6.44 -12.81
N ARG A 104 14.94 -5.41 -13.52
CA ARG A 104 14.62 -5.52 -14.95
C ARG A 104 14.84 -4.19 -15.65
N TYR A 105 15.04 -4.25 -16.95
CA TYR A 105 15.00 -3.06 -17.77
C TYR A 105 13.60 -2.88 -18.36
N ALA A 106 13.03 -1.71 -18.17
CA ALA A 106 11.77 -1.31 -18.76
C ALA A 106 11.98 -0.17 -19.76
N ASN A 107 11.20 -0.17 -20.83
CA ASN A 107 11.14 0.95 -21.76
C ASN A 107 10.00 1.86 -21.29
N LEU A 108 10.33 3.03 -20.81
CA LEU A 108 9.37 3.99 -20.31
C LEU A 108 9.28 5.18 -21.27
N ARG A 109 8.07 5.67 -21.47
CA ARG A 109 7.81 6.91 -22.18
C ARG A 109 7.33 7.94 -21.16
N ARG A 110 8.11 8.98 -20.94
CA ARG A 110 7.66 10.11 -20.16
C ARG A 110 6.74 11.03 -20.97
N SER A 111 5.83 11.72 -20.26
CA SER A 111 4.95 12.70 -20.88
C SER A 111 5.77 13.77 -21.60
N GLY A 112 5.49 13.97 -22.88
CA GLY A 112 6.21 14.94 -23.74
C GLY A 112 7.40 14.40 -24.52
N GLN A 113 7.91 13.19 -24.25
CA GLN A 113 9.02 12.59 -24.98
C GLN A 113 8.55 11.71 -26.15
N ARG A 114 9.26 11.80 -27.28
CA ARG A 114 8.99 10.96 -28.48
C ARG A 114 9.73 9.61 -28.43
N THR A 115 10.79 9.52 -27.66
CA THR A 115 11.66 8.34 -27.56
C THR A 115 11.34 7.52 -26.31
N LEU A 116 11.43 6.20 -26.45
CA LEU A 116 11.41 5.26 -25.32
C LEU A 116 12.82 5.20 -24.75
N GLU A 117 12.96 5.48 -23.47
CA GLU A 117 14.24 5.31 -22.77
C GLU A 117 14.24 3.99 -22.02
N ARG A 118 15.39 3.33 -22.01
CA ARG A 118 15.59 2.08 -21.31
C ARG A 118 16.07 2.35 -19.89
N PHE A 119 15.24 1.98 -18.91
CA PHE A 119 15.50 2.21 -17.49
C PHE A 119 15.73 0.92 -16.73
N LEU A 120 16.63 0.97 -15.77
CA LEU A 120 16.67 -0.04 -14.72
C LEU A 120 15.52 0.20 -13.75
N THR A 121 14.72 -0.84 -13.54
CA THR A 121 13.67 -0.84 -12.52
C THR A 121 13.94 -1.96 -11.53
N ILE A 122 13.71 -1.69 -10.26
CA ILE A 122 14.02 -2.55 -9.14
C ILE A 122 12.77 -2.79 -8.32
N GLN A 123 12.54 -4.03 -7.92
CA GLN A 123 11.46 -4.39 -7.02
C GLN A 123 12.04 -5.13 -5.83
N ILE A 124 11.71 -4.70 -4.60
CA ILE A 124 12.07 -5.46 -3.41
C ILE A 124 11.18 -6.69 -3.27
N THR A 125 11.79 -7.84 -3.02
CA THR A 125 11.05 -9.09 -2.81
C THR A 125 10.35 -9.13 -1.44
N PRO A 126 9.38 -10.03 -1.21
CA PRO A 126 8.82 -10.25 0.13
C PRO A 126 9.88 -10.61 1.16
N GLN A 127 10.91 -11.36 0.76
CA GLN A 127 12.06 -11.73 1.61
C GLN A 127 12.91 -10.51 1.95
N GLY A 128 13.25 -9.65 0.96
CA GLY A 128 13.99 -8.42 1.19
C GLY A 128 13.26 -7.51 2.15
N ARG A 129 11.93 -7.30 1.97
CA ARG A 129 11.11 -6.53 2.91
C ARG A 129 11.09 -7.10 4.32
N LYS A 130 11.01 -8.42 4.46
CA LYS A 130 11.05 -9.10 5.77
C LYS A 130 12.38 -8.82 6.46
N LEU A 131 13.48 -9.03 5.73
CA LEU A 131 14.84 -8.87 6.25
C LEU A 131 15.10 -7.43 6.76
N VAL A 132 14.75 -6.40 5.96
CA VAL A 132 14.91 -4.99 6.38
C VAL A 132 14.06 -4.69 7.62
N ARG A 133 12.80 -5.13 7.67
CA ARG A 133 11.94 -4.89 8.83
C ARG A 133 12.49 -5.51 10.11
N GLU A 134 13.00 -6.73 10.04
CA GLU A 134 13.62 -7.41 11.18
C GLU A 134 14.88 -6.67 11.65
N ALA A 135 15.72 -6.24 10.71
CA ALA A 135 16.95 -5.50 11.03
C ALA A 135 16.67 -4.11 11.61
N THR A 136 15.64 -3.41 11.13
CA THR A 136 15.28 -2.06 11.59
C THR A 136 14.35 -2.05 12.80
N GLY A 137 13.99 -3.22 13.34
CA GLY A 137 13.05 -3.33 14.47
C GLY A 137 11.63 -2.86 14.14
N LYS A 138 11.25 -2.76 12.85
CA LYS A 138 9.91 -2.42 12.39
C LYS A 138 9.16 -3.69 12.00
N PRO A 139 8.62 -4.46 12.95
CA PRO A 139 7.88 -5.68 12.62
C PRO A 139 6.70 -5.30 11.73
N ARG A 140 6.34 -6.20 10.82
CA ARG A 140 5.09 -6.07 10.08
C ARG A 140 3.97 -5.96 11.11
N GLU A 141 3.15 -4.92 10.99
CA GLU A 141 1.87 -4.94 11.72
C GLU A 141 1.21 -6.28 11.44
N LYS A 142 1.03 -7.08 12.47
CA LYS A 142 0.32 -8.36 12.33
C LYS A 142 -1.03 -8.01 11.74
N SER A 143 -1.37 -8.60 10.60
CA SER A 143 -2.73 -8.46 10.08
C SER A 143 -3.67 -8.90 11.19
N LEU A 144 -4.55 -8.01 11.60
CA LEU A 144 -5.56 -8.36 12.60
C LEU A 144 -6.31 -9.61 12.14
N PRO A 145 -6.71 -10.47 13.05
CA PRO A 145 -7.50 -11.65 12.71
C PRO A 145 -8.64 -11.28 11.77
N PRO A 146 -9.03 -12.16 10.83
CA PRO A 146 -10.17 -11.90 9.96
C PRO A 146 -11.40 -11.56 10.80
N GLY A 147 -12.01 -10.42 10.54
CA GLY A 147 -13.18 -9.95 11.28
C GLY A 147 -12.89 -8.95 12.40
N THR A 148 -11.62 -8.72 12.76
CA THR A 148 -11.29 -7.68 13.75
C THR A 148 -11.43 -6.29 13.12
N LEU A 149 -12.14 -5.42 13.83
CA LEU A 149 -12.26 -4.01 13.47
C LEU A 149 -11.01 -3.24 13.91
N ARG A 150 -10.51 -2.39 13.07
CA ARG A 150 -9.39 -1.47 13.37
C ARG A 150 -9.93 -0.19 13.99
N GLU A 151 -9.06 0.61 14.59
CA GLU A 151 -9.41 1.88 15.24
C GLU A 151 -10.28 2.79 14.36
N TRP A 152 -9.97 2.92 13.08
CA TRP A 152 -10.76 3.76 12.16
C TRP A 152 -12.16 3.20 11.87
N HIS A 153 -12.39 1.89 11.96
CA HIS A 153 -13.73 1.31 11.89
C HIS A 153 -14.54 1.66 13.14
N TRP A 154 -13.91 1.60 14.31
CA TRP A 154 -14.52 2.03 15.57
C TRP A 154 -14.84 3.53 15.56
N ARG A 155 -13.93 4.36 15.03
CA ARG A 155 -14.17 5.78 14.83
C ARG A 155 -15.38 6.01 13.91
N ALA A 156 -15.48 5.29 12.80
CA ALA A 156 -16.62 5.38 11.89
C ALA A 156 -17.93 5.01 12.58
N MET A 157 -17.95 3.93 13.35
CA MET A 157 -19.12 3.53 14.13
C MET A 157 -19.48 4.57 15.19
N ALA A 158 -18.49 5.19 15.85
CA ALA A 158 -18.73 6.25 16.82
C ALA A 158 -19.36 7.49 16.17
N GLU A 159 -18.92 7.90 14.98
CA GLU A 159 -19.53 9.01 14.25
C GLU A 159 -20.96 8.68 13.82
N ALA A 160 -21.20 7.47 13.30
CA ALA A 160 -22.55 7.02 12.97
C ALA A 160 -23.47 6.95 14.21
N TRP A 161 -22.91 6.52 15.37
CA TRP A 161 -23.62 6.51 16.64
C TRP A 161 -24.03 7.92 17.12
N LYS A 162 -23.12 8.90 17.03
CA LYS A 162 -23.41 10.30 17.39
C LYS A 162 -24.53 10.90 16.54
N ALA A 163 -24.63 10.46 15.28
CA ALA A 163 -25.65 10.93 14.35
C ALA A 163 -26.98 10.14 14.42
N HIS A 164 -27.09 9.19 15.36
CA HIS A 164 -28.30 8.39 15.55
C HIS A 164 -29.51 9.29 15.97
N PRO A 165 -30.74 9.02 15.50
CA PRO A 165 -31.17 7.91 14.65
C PRO A 165 -31.04 8.15 13.14
N GLN A 166 -30.80 9.39 12.71
CA GLN A 166 -30.79 9.75 11.30
C GLN A 166 -29.56 9.25 10.55
N GLY A 167 -28.41 9.17 11.23
CA GLY A 167 -27.15 8.81 10.60
C GLY A 167 -26.44 9.98 9.93
N LEU A 168 -25.34 9.68 9.25
CA LEU A 168 -24.48 10.63 8.56
C LEU A 168 -24.97 10.85 7.12
N LYS A 169 -25.11 12.10 6.73
CA LYS A 169 -25.46 12.50 5.38
C LYS A 169 -24.21 12.53 4.50
N SER A 170 -24.32 12.03 3.28
CA SER A 170 -23.27 12.21 2.26
C SER A 170 -23.16 13.68 1.87
N ASP A 171 -21.92 14.14 1.71
CA ASP A 171 -21.60 15.48 1.19
C ASP A 171 -21.74 15.60 -0.34
N GLY A 172 -22.09 14.49 -1.03
CA GLY A 172 -22.18 14.41 -2.48
C GLY A 172 -20.89 13.96 -3.16
N THR A 173 -19.77 13.84 -2.43
CA THR A 173 -18.49 13.32 -2.96
C THR A 173 -18.34 11.80 -2.74
N GLY A 174 -19.29 11.19 -2.00
CA GLY A 174 -19.23 9.80 -1.56
C GLY A 174 -18.54 9.63 -0.20
N GLU A 175 -18.24 10.74 0.47
CA GLU A 175 -17.78 10.76 1.84
C GLU A 175 -18.94 10.99 2.81
N TYR A 176 -18.83 10.42 4.01
CA TYR A 176 -19.79 10.60 5.09
C TYR A 176 -18.99 11.08 6.31
N GLY A 177 -18.97 12.37 6.52
CA GLY A 177 -18.02 13.01 7.40
C GLY A 177 -16.60 12.88 6.85
N ASP A 178 -15.59 12.78 7.71
CA ASP A 178 -14.18 12.60 7.34
C ASP A 178 -13.81 11.14 7.00
N ILE A 179 -14.82 10.30 6.69
CA ILE A 179 -14.63 8.86 6.58
C ILE A 179 -14.95 8.41 5.16
N GLY A 180 -13.93 7.89 4.49
CA GLY A 180 -14.02 7.44 3.11
C GLY A 180 -14.87 6.16 2.95
N TRP A 181 -15.54 6.04 1.81
CA TRP A 181 -16.40 4.93 1.43
C TRP A 181 -15.82 3.52 1.67
N PRO A 182 -14.52 3.24 1.47
CA PRO A 182 -13.96 1.91 1.75
C PRO A 182 -14.11 1.44 3.20
N THR A 183 -14.08 2.36 4.16
CA THR A 183 -14.33 2.04 5.57
C THR A 183 -15.78 1.62 5.78
N TRP A 184 -16.70 2.35 5.19
CA TRP A 184 -18.13 2.06 5.26
C TRP A 184 -18.48 0.73 4.61
N LEU A 185 -17.92 0.42 3.43
CA LEU A 185 -18.09 -0.89 2.78
C LEU A 185 -17.64 -2.04 3.69
N ARG A 186 -16.53 -1.86 4.40
CA ARG A 186 -16.02 -2.89 5.31
C ARG A 186 -16.95 -3.14 6.49
N LEU A 187 -17.59 -2.10 6.99
CA LEU A 187 -18.60 -2.21 8.07
C LEU A 187 -19.92 -2.81 7.57
N ARG A 188 -20.33 -2.47 6.34
CA ARG A 188 -21.50 -3.06 5.70
C ARG A 188 -21.34 -4.55 5.44
N ASP A 189 -20.16 -4.94 4.94
CA ASP A 189 -19.86 -6.31 4.56
C ASP A 189 -19.16 -7.09 5.71
N TYR A 190 -19.44 -6.71 6.97
CA TYR A 190 -18.85 -7.39 8.13
C TYR A 190 -19.40 -8.80 8.27
N LYS A 191 -18.51 -9.79 8.51
CA LYS A 191 -18.85 -11.22 8.43
C LYS A 191 -19.94 -11.70 9.38
N ALA A 192 -20.05 -11.09 10.56
CA ALA A 192 -21.02 -11.49 11.57
C ALA A 192 -22.40 -10.85 11.34
N GLY A 193 -22.50 -9.91 10.42
CA GLY A 193 -23.70 -9.15 10.11
C GLY A 193 -23.34 -7.70 9.76
N ALA A 194 -24.10 -7.05 8.90
CA ALA A 194 -23.87 -5.67 8.55
C ALA A 194 -23.90 -4.77 9.79
N LEU A 195 -22.81 -4.04 10.05
CA LEU A 195 -22.70 -3.10 11.16
C LEU A 195 -23.32 -1.74 10.83
N ILE A 196 -23.43 -1.44 9.55
CA ILE A 196 -24.10 -0.24 9.05
C ILE A 196 -25.11 -0.59 7.98
N GLU A 197 -26.02 0.31 7.75
CA GLU A 197 -26.93 0.30 6.60
C GLU A 197 -26.89 1.66 5.91
N ASP A 198 -27.01 1.62 4.61
CA ASP A 198 -27.13 2.78 3.75
C ASP A 198 -28.61 2.91 3.29
N TYR A 199 -29.10 4.12 3.26
CA TYR A 199 -30.42 4.43 2.76
C TYR A 199 -30.45 5.78 2.07
N ASN A 200 -31.50 6.04 1.31
CA ASN A 200 -31.65 7.32 0.63
C ASN A 200 -33.00 7.97 1.00
N THR A 201 -33.02 9.27 0.92
CA THR A 201 -34.22 10.09 1.03
C THR A 201 -34.29 11.03 -0.17
N TRP A 202 -35.50 11.52 -0.47
CA TRP A 202 -35.67 12.53 -1.48
C TRP A 202 -35.47 13.93 -0.84
N GLY A 203 -34.64 14.76 -1.47
CA GLY A 203 -34.48 16.16 -1.09
C GLY A 203 -35.62 17.01 -1.62
N GLU A 204 -35.58 18.29 -1.28
CA GLU A 204 -36.50 19.26 -1.88
C GLU A 204 -36.14 19.56 -3.33
N LYS A 205 -37.15 19.52 -4.20
CA LYS A 205 -37.00 19.91 -5.60
C LYS A 205 -36.96 21.43 -5.69
N LEU A 206 -35.79 21.98 -5.97
CA LEU A 206 -35.65 23.41 -6.25
C LEU A 206 -36.21 23.76 -7.63
N SER A 207 -36.75 24.98 -7.77
CA SER A 207 -37.44 25.42 -9.00
C SER A 207 -36.60 25.36 -10.26
N HIS A 208 -35.30 25.43 -10.16
CA HIS A 208 -34.36 25.36 -11.26
C HIS A 208 -33.88 23.95 -11.61
N MET A 209 -34.30 22.95 -10.83
CA MET A 209 -33.90 21.55 -11.05
C MET A 209 -34.95 20.80 -11.85
N SER A 210 -34.52 20.01 -12.85
CA SER A 210 -35.37 19.09 -13.61
C SER A 210 -35.71 17.79 -12.87
N TYR A 211 -34.99 17.50 -11.77
CA TYR A 211 -35.15 16.28 -10.98
C TYR A 211 -35.15 16.58 -9.48
N THR A 212 -35.69 15.66 -8.69
CA THR A 212 -35.59 15.70 -7.23
C THR A 212 -34.27 15.04 -6.81
N PRO A 213 -33.38 15.72 -6.08
CA PRO A 213 -32.12 15.13 -5.68
C PRO A 213 -32.29 13.99 -4.69
N GLN A 214 -31.57 12.90 -4.86
CA GLN A 214 -31.44 11.85 -3.85
C GLN A 214 -30.39 12.25 -2.83
N ILE A 215 -30.70 12.07 -1.54
CA ILE A 215 -29.78 12.28 -0.43
C ILE A 215 -29.46 10.92 0.16
N TYR A 216 -28.19 10.60 0.20
CA TYR A 216 -27.67 9.34 0.72
C TYR A 216 -27.27 9.49 2.17
N TRP A 217 -27.56 8.48 2.98
CA TRP A 217 -27.31 8.43 4.39
C TRP A 217 -26.69 7.09 4.79
N ILE A 218 -25.86 7.11 5.82
CA ILE A 218 -25.33 5.92 6.48
C ILE A 218 -25.67 6.01 7.97
N ARG A 219 -26.17 4.91 8.54
CA ARG A 219 -26.38 4.77 10.00
C ARG A 219 -25.96 3.40 10.47
N LEU A 220 -25.83 3.22 11.78
CA LEU A 220 -25.67 1.89 12.34
C LEU A 220 -26.91 1.04 12.02
N SER A 221 -26.70 -0.22 11.67
CA SER A 221 -27.77 -1.20 11.63
C SER A 221 -28.20 -1.58 13.05
N PRO A 222 -29.35 -2.21 13.28
CA PRO A 222 -29.72 -2.73 14.59
C PRO A 222 -28.65 -3.66 15.19
N PHE A 223 -28.01 -4.49 14.36
CA PHE A 223 -26.90 -5.32 14.77
C PHE A 223 -25.66 -4.48 15.12
N GLY A 224 -25.34 -3.46 14.32
CA GLY A 224 -24.23 -2.54 14.55
C GLY A 224 -24.40 -1.73 15.84
N GLU A 225 -25.61 -1.30 16.16
CA GLU A 225 -25.90 -0.61 17.43
C GLU A 225 -25.64 -1.51 18.64
N GLN A 226 -26.13 -2.74 18.60
CA GLN A 226 -25.88 -3.72 19.64
C GLN A 226 -24.40 -4.04 19.76
N PHE A 227 -23.74 -4.30 18.63
CA PHE A 227 -22.31 -4.58 18.58
C PHE A 227 -21.47 -3.43 19.15
N TYR A 228 -21.82 -2.17 18.85
CA TYR A 228 -21.11 -0.99 19.36
C TYR A 228 -21.29 -0.79 20.86
N ARG A 229 -22.47 -1.13 21.40
CA ARG A 229 -22.72 -1.05 22.86
C ARG A 229 -22.00 -2.13 23.66
N ASP A 230 -21.83 -3.31 23.06
CA ASP A 230 -21.31 -4.48 23.78
C ASP A 230 -19.77 -4.52 23.81
N ASN A 231 -19.07 -3.67 23.01
CA ASN A 231 -17.61 -3.63 22.88
C ASN A 231 -17.04 -2.23 23.09
#